data_28757df645d01f999b63f3cf00d44154
#
_entry.id   28757df645d01f999b63f3cf00d44154
#
_cell.length_a   1.000
_cell.length_b   1.000
_cell.length_c   1.000
_cell.angle_alpha   90.00
_cell.angle_beta   90.00
_cell.angle_gamma   90.00
#
_symmetry.space_group_name_H-M   'P 1'
#
loop_
_entity.id
_entity.type
_entity.pdbx_description
1 polymer ?
#
loop_
_entity_poly.entity_id
_entity_poly.type
_entity_poly.pdbx_seq_one_letter_code
_entity_poly.pdbx_strand_id
1 'polypeptide(L)'
;NVAGAEPGENAQQLMDRYMGHMIPAMLSRGSHPVMMGPAAYRSMDVIGIEGVDVWDMGGLVRYRSRRDFLEIVTDPAFSGKHHFKAAALEKTIAFPVEPDFNLGDPRLLIGLLLLSLTALADARRSSQRG
;
A
#
# COMPACT_ATOMS: atom_id res chain seq x y z
N ASN A 1 -10.47 -5.60 -26.08
CA ASN A 1 -10.23 -4.14 -26.12
C ASN A 1 -10.74 -3.53 -24.82
N VAL A 2 -9.82 -2.99 -24.03
CA VAL A 2 -10.13 -2.28 -22.79
C VAL A 2 -10.42 -0.81 -23.14
N ALA A 3 -11.51 -0.27 -22.63
CA ALA A 3 -11.89 1.11 -22.91
C ALA A 3 -10.79 2.07 -22.43
N GLY A 4 -10.28 2.91 -23.33
CA GLY A 4 -9.20 3.86 -23.04
C GLY A 4 -7.79 3.27 -22.99
N ALA A 5 -7.60 1.99 -23.34
CA ALA A 5 -6.28 1.40 -23.58
C ALA A 5 -5.82 1.64 -25.01
N GLU A 6 -4.51 1.84 -25.19
CA GLU A 6 -3.90 1.93 -26.52
C GLU A 6 -3.76 0.53 -27.13
N PRO A 7 -3.79 0.42 -28.48
CA PRO A 7 -3.56 -0.85 -29.14
C PRO A 7 -2.17 -1.41 -28.77
N GLY A 8 -2.14 -2.64 -28.26
CA GLY A 8 -0.91 -3.35 -27.91
C GLY A 8 -0.38 -3.08 -26.50
N GLU A 9 -1.07 -2.34 -25.65
CA GLU A 9 -0.71 -2.21 -24.25
C GLU A 9 -0.72 -3.57 -23.54
N ASN A 10 0.36 -3.83 -22.79
CA ASN A 10 0.48 -5.04 -21.96
C ASN A 10 -0.09 -4.83 -20.55
N ALA A 11 -0.16 -5.91 -19.78
CA ALA A 11 -0.71 -5.90 -18.41
C ALA A 11 0.00 -4.90 -17.48
N GLN A 12 1.34 -4.77 -17.59
CA GLN A 12 2.11 -3.83 -16.79
C GLN A 12 1.73 -2.39 -17.10
N GLN A 13 1.61 -2.02 -18.35
CA GLN A 13 1.22 -0.67 -18.78
C GLN A 13 -0.19 -0.31 -18.31
N LEU A 14 -1.13 -1.26 -18.37
CA LEU A 14 -2.48 -1.07 -17.83
C LEU A 14 -2.46 -0.87 -16.31
N MET A 15 -1.64 -1.64 -15.60
CA MET A 15 -1.45 -1.48 -14.15
C MET A 15 -0.83 -0.13 -13.81
N ASP A 16 0.15 0.34 -14.57
CA ASP A 16 0.79 1.64 -14.38
C ASP A 16 -0.21 2.80 -14.56
N ARG A 17 -1.12 2.70 -15.52
CA ARG A 17 -2.22 3.67 -15.68
C ARG A 17 -3.14 3.68 -14.45
N TYR A 18 -3.49 2.53 -13.93
CA TYR A 18 -4.28 2.43 -12.71
C TYR A 18 -3.55 3.02 -11.51
N MET A 19 -2.30 2.64 -11.29
CA MET A 19 -1.47 3.11 -10.17
C MET A 19 -1.16 4.59 -10.26
N GLY A 20 -1.03 5.15 -11.46
CA GLY A 20 -0.83 6.58 -11.70
C GLY A 20 -1.97 7.46 -11.15
N HIS A 21 -3.18 6.90 -10.98
CA HIS A 21 -4.31 7.56 -10.31
C HIS A 21 -4.41 7.18 -8.83
N MET A 22 -4.14 5.91 -8.51
CA MET A 22 -4.26 5.36 -7.16
C MET A 22 -3.27 6.01 -6.20
N ILE A 23 -2.01 6.10 -6.56
CA ILE A 23 -0.95 6.61 -5.68
C ILE A 23 -1.19 8.06 -5.26
N PRO A 24 -1.43 9.03 -6.16
CA PRO A 24 -1.74 10.40 -5.76
C PRO A 24 -3.01 10.51 -4.87
N ALA A 25 -4.06 9.74 -5.19
CA ALA A 25 -5.30 9.73 -4.40
C ALA A 25 -5.08 9.20 -2.99
N MET A 26 -4.23 8.19 -2.81
CA MET A 26 -3.83 7.69 -1.50
C MET A 26 -2.99 8.70 -0.73
N LEU A 27 -1.93 9.22 -1.35
CA LEU A 27 -0.99 10.14 -0.70
C LEU A 27 -1.67 11.43 -0.23
N SER A 28 -2.56 12.00 -1.05
CA SER A 28 -3.32 13.20 -0.67
C SER A 28 -4.21 13.00 0.57
N ARG A 29 -4.54 11.75 0.91
CA ARG A 29 -5.32 11.38 2.10
C ARG A 29 -4.46 10.79 3.23
N GLY A 30 -3.12 10.89 3.14
CA GLY A 30 -2.20 10.33 4.13
C GLY A 30 -2.20 8.79 4.18
N SER A 31 -2.61 8.17 3.09
CA SER A 31 -2.58 6.72 2.85
C SER A 31 -1.41 6.40 1.92
N HIS A 32 -0.80 5.23 2.05
CA HIS A 32 0.38 4.88 1.26
C HIS A 32 0.63 3.37 1.21
N PRO A 33 1.32 2.87 0.19
CA PRO A 33 1.85 1.52 0.22
C PRO A 33 2.87 1.37 1.36
N VAL A 34 2.77 0.28 2.13
CA VAL A 34 3.74 -0.07 3.17
C VAL A 34 4.80 -1.01 2.60
N MET A 35 4.35 -1.93 1.76
CA MET A 35 5.19 -2.90 1.09
C MET A 35 4.55 -3.25 -0.26
N MET A 36 5.35 -3.34 -1.29
CA MET A 36 4.96 -3.88 -2.59
C MET A 36 6.17 -4.55 -3.23
N GLY A 37 5.97 -5.67 -3.87
CA GLY A 37 7.06 -6.35 -4.54
C GLY A 37 6.64 -7.63 -5.25
N PRO A 38 7.50 -8.16 -6.11
CA PRO A 38 7.27 -9.45 -6.75
C PRO A 38 7.24 -10.57 -5.72
N ALA A 39 6.42 -11.59 -5.97
CA ALA A 39 6.44 -12.81 -5.20
C ALA A 39 7.78 -13.53 -5.42
N ALA A 40 8.48 -13.85 -4.32
CA ALA A 40 9.79 -14.49 -4.40
C ALA A 40 9.71 -15.98 -4.78
N TYR A 41 8.56 -16.60 -4.50
CA TYR A 41 8.33 -18.03 -4.74
C TYR A 41 6.82 -18.32 -4.78
N ARG A 42 6.47 -19.59 -5.01
CA ARG A 42 5.08 -20.07 -4.90
C ARG A 42 4.55 -19.89 -3.47
N SER A 43 3.22 -19.88 -3.32
CA SER A 43 2.59 -19.92 -2.02
C SER A 43 3.10 -21.13 -1.22
N MET A 44 3.52 -20.89 0.03
CA MET A 44 4.12 -21.93 0.87
C MET A 44 3.05 -22.82 1.52
N ASP A 45 1.87 -22.27 1.72
CA ASP A 45 0.73 -22.97 2.32
C ASP A 45 -0.57 -22.45 1.70
N VAL A 46 -1.40 -23.37 1.19
CA VAL A 46 -2.68 -23.07 0.55
C VAL A 46 -3.68 -24.14 0.97
N ILE A 47 -4.71 -23.74 1.71
CA ILE A 47 -5.75 -24.63 2.21
C ILE A 47 -7.13 -24.12 1.76
N GLY A 48 -7.89 -24.96 1.12
CA GLY A 48 -9.30 -24.70 0.79
C GLY A 48 -9.55 -23.73 -0.37
N ILE A 49 -8.49 -23.32 -1.10
CA ILE A 49 -8.60 -22.47 -2.29
C ILE A 49 -7.76 -23.08 -3.41
N GLU A 50 -8.32 -23.20 -4.61
CA GLU A 50 -7.59 -23.69 -5.78
C GLU A 50 -7.04 -22.53 -6.63
N GLY A 51 -5.97 -22.76 -7.39
CA GLY A 51 -5.41 -21.83 -8.35
C GLY A 51 -4.70 -20.61 -7.77
N VAL A 52 -4.33 -20.63 -6.49
CA VAL A 52 -3.64 -19.53 -5.78
C VAL A 52 -2.21 -19.88 -5.34
N ASP A 53 -1.64 -20.89 -5.94
CA ASP A 53 -0.28 -21.38 -5.66
C ASP A 53 0.82 -20.50 -6.29
N VAL A 54 0.50 -19.73 -7.33
CA VAL A 54 1.44 -18.83 -8.01
C VAL A 54 0.88 -17.41 -8.07
N TRP A 55 1.69 -16.44 -7.68
CA TRP A 55 1.43 -15.02 -7.70
C TRP A 55 2.61 -14.27 -8.31
N ASP A 56 2.33 -13.20 -9.05
CA ASP A 56 3.38 -12.32 -9.60
C ASP A 56 3.82 -11.28 -8.59
N MET A 57 2.87 -10.75 -7.79
CA MET A 57 3.11 -9.62 -6.89
C MET A 57 2.27 -9.73 -5.63
N GLY A 58 2.83 -9.25 -4.52
CA GLY A 58 2.12 -9.01 -3.27
C GLY A 58 2.28 -7.56 -2.79
N GLY A 59 1.34 -7.10 -1.99
CA GLY A 59 1.43 -5.75 -1.44
C GLY A 59 0.55 -5.54 -0.22
N LEU A 60 0.99 -4.61 0.63
CA LEU A 60 0.26 -4.11 1.77
C LEU A 60 0.11 -2.60 1.64
N VAL A 61 -1.11 -2.12 1.70
CA VAL A 61 -1.43 -0.69 1.62
C VAL A 61 -2.05 -0.23 2.94
N ARG A 62 -1.51 0.83 3.51
CA ARG A 62 -2.07 1.48 4.70
C ARG A 62 -2.99 2.60 4.27
N TYR A 63 -4.25 2.52 4.65
CA TYR A 63 -5.19 3.64 4.61
C TYR A 63 -5.20 4.35 5.96
N ARG A 64 -5.22 5.69 5.97
CA ARG A 64 -5.25 6.49 7.18
C ARG A 64 -6.49 6.21 8.03
N SER A 65 -7.63 5.96 7.36
CA SER A 65 -8.89 5.60 8.00
C SER A 65 -9.77 4.76 7.06
N ARG A 66 -10.77 4.07 7.61
CA ARG A 66 -11.82 3.39 6.83
C ARG A 66 -12.58 4.37 5.93
N ARG A 67 -12.78 5.60 6.39
CA ARG A 67 -13.42 6.66 5.62
C ARG A 67 -12.60 7.03 4.39
N ASP A 68 -11.30 7.28 4.55
CA ASP A 68 -10.42 7.60 3.41
C ASP A 68 -10.39 6.46 2.39
N PHE A 69 -10.38 5.21 2.84
CA PHE A 69 -10.50 4.05 1.96
C PHE A 69 -11.80 4.09 1.15
N LEU A 70 -12.94 4.26 1.82
CA LEU A 70 -14.24 4.30 1.16
C LEU A 70 -14.34 5.49 0.19
N GLU A 71 -13.90 6.67 0.57
CA GLU A 71 -13.88 7.85 -0.29
C GLU A 71 -13.04 7.63 -1.56
N ILE A 72 -11.91 6.92 -1.48
CA ILE A 72 -11.09 6.57 -2.64
C ILE A 72 -11.82 5.59 -3.55
N VAL A 73 -12.33 4.48 -3.00
CA VAL A 73 -12.87 3.39 -3.82
C VAL A 73 -14.25 3.72 -4.42
N THR A 74 -14.96 4.66 -3.82
CA THR A 74 -16.27 5.13 -4.33
C THR A 74 -16.18 6.40 -5.18
N ASP A 75 -15.01 7.02 -5.28
CA ASP A 75 -14.79 8.20 -6.12
C ASP A 75 -15.06 7.83 -7.60
N PRO A 76 -15.94 8.53 -8.32
CA PRO A 76 -16.22 8.27 -9.73
C PRO A 76 -14.98 8.36 -10.62
N ALA A 77 -14.05 9.26 -10.31
CA ALA A 77 -12.78 9.40 -11.03
C ALA A 77 -11.91 8.15 -10.88
N PHE A 78 -12.01 7.47 -9.73
CA PHE A 78 -11.30 6.24 -9.44
C PHE A 78 -12.00 5.01 -10.01
N SER A 79 -13.32 4.89 -9.80
CA SER A 79 -14.11 3.77 -10.33
C SER A 79 -14.03 3.70 -11.85
N GLY A 80 -13.96 4.85 -12.53
CA GLY A 80 -13.74 4.95 -13.98
C GLY A 80 -12.36 4.43 -14.45
N LYS A 81 -11.41 4.17 -13.56
CA LYS A 81 -10.07 3.61 -13.88
C LYS A 81 -9.90 2.16 -13.42
N HIS A 82 -10.86 1.64 -12.68
CA HIS A 82 -10.79 0.27 -12.13
C HIS A 82 -10.72 -0.81 -13.23
N HIS A 83 -11.28 -0.54 -14.41
CA HIS A 83 -11.22 -1.46 -15.53
C HIS A 83 -9.79 -1.72 -16.04
N PHE A 84 -8.84 -0.78 -15.88
CA PHE A 84 -7.42 -1.02 -16.20
C PHE A 84 -6.83 -2.08 -15.28
N LYS A 85 -7.13 -2.01 -13.96
CA LYS A 85 -6.71 -3.04 -13.02
C LYS A 85 -7.33 -4.41 -13.37
N ALA A 86 -8.63 -4.44 -13.65
CA ALA A 86 -9.32 -5.67 -13.99
C ALA A 86 -8.79 -6.33 -15.28
N ALA A 87 -8.38 -5.51 -16.26
CA ALA A 87 -7.78 -5.99 -17.50
C ALA A 87 -6.33 -6.40 -17.37
N ALA A 88 -5.59 -5.81 -16.41
CA ALA A 88 -4.19 -6.12 -16.15
C ALA A 88 -3.99 -7.42 -15.36
N LEU A 89 -5.01 -7.90 -14.64
CA LEU A 89 -4.90 -9.01 -13.70
C LEU A 89 -5.71 -10.21 -14.17
N GLU A 90 -5.08 -11.37 -14.22
CA GLU A 90 -5.76 -12.66 -14.38
C GLU A 90 -6.55 -13.01 -13.12
N LYS A 91 -5.91 -12.82 -11.96
CA LYS A 91 -6.51 -13.08 -10.64
C LYS A 91 -6.00 -12.07 -9.61
N THR A 92 -6.83 -11.77 -8.63
CA THR A 92 -6.45 -10.92 -7.50
C THR A 92 -7.24 -11.29 -6.27
N ILE A 93 -6.60 -11.24 -5.12
CA ILE A 93 -7.25 -11.32 -3.81
C ILE A 93 -6.91 -10.01 -3.08
N ALA A 94 -7.93 -9.31 -2.60
CA ALA A 94 -7.74 -8.12 -1.78
C ALA A 94 -8.74 -8.15 -0.64
N PHE A 95 -8.25 -8.00 0.58
CA PHE A 95 -9.09 -7.96 1.76
C PHE A 95 -8.54 -6.94 2.77
N PRO A 96 -9.41 -6.25 3.51
CA PRO A 96 -9.00 -5.34 4.55
C PRO A 96 -8.51 -6.11 5.78
N VAL A 97 -7.45 -5.59 6.39
CA VAL A 97 -6.92 -6.08 7.67
C VAL A 97 -6.93 -4.91 8.65
N GLU A 98 -7.39 -5.14 9.86
CA GLU A 98 -7.23 -4.21 10.98
C GLU A 98 -6.07 -4.72 11.84
N PRO A 99 -4.90 -4.04 11.82
CA PRO A 99 -3.75 -4.53 12.56
C PRO A 99 -3.91 -4.25 14.05
N ASP A 100 -3.80 -5.27 14.88
CA ASP A 100 -3.70 -5.12 16.33
C ASP A 100 -2.40 -4.44 16.74
N PHE A 101 -1.35 -4.66 15.95
CA PHE A 101 -0.03 -4.10 16.18
C PHE A 101 0.71 -3.84 14.86
N ASN A 102 1.27 -2.65 14.70
CA ASN A 102 2.02 -2.25 13.51
C ASN A 102 3.32 -1.52 13.88
N LEU A 103 4.44 -2.22 13.86
CA LEU A 103 5.78 -1.64 14.09
C LEU A 103 6.19 -0.59 13.05
N GLY A 104 5.64 -0.66 11.84
CA GLY A 104 5.89 0.30 10.76
C GLY A 104 4.98 1.53 10.80
N ASP A 105 4.24 1.79 11.90
CA ASP A 105 3.44 3.01 12.01
C ASP A 105 4.36 4.23 12.08
N PRO A 106 4.24 5.19 11.13
CA PRO A 106 5.05 6.41 11.14
C PRO A 106 4.94 7.21 12.43
N ARG A 107 3.80 7.14 13.12
CA ARG A 107 3.59 7.81 14.40
C ARG A 107 4.47 7.23 15.49
N LEU A 108 4.61 5.91 15.53
CA LEU A 108 5.49 5.23 16.46
C LEU A 108 6.95 5.61 16.18
N LEU A 109 7.37 5.57 14.91
CA LEU A 109 8.73 5.93 14.51
C LEU A 109 9.08 7.37 14.84
N ILE A 110 8.18 8.33 14.55
CA ILE A 110 8.35 9.74 14.91
C ILE A 110 8.40 9.92 16.43
N GLY A 111 7.51 9.26 17.17
CA GLY A 111 7.50 9.30 18.63
C GLY A 111 8.82 8.81 19.23
N LEU A 112 9.34 7.69 18.76
CA LEU A 112 10.63 7.14 19.19
C LEU A 112 11.80 8.06 18.83
N LEU A 113 11.78 8.67 17.64
CA LEU A 113 12.79 9.64 17.23
C LEU A 113 12.81 10.86 18.13
N LEU A 114 11.65 11.46 18.40
CA LEU A 114 11.53 12.62 19.29
C LEU A 114 11.98 12.28 20.72
N LEU A 115 11.60 11.11 21.23
CA LEU A 115 12.03 10.63 22.53
C LEU A 115 13.56 10.48 22.60
N SER A 116 14.17 9.92 21.57
CA SER A 116 15.61 9.77 21.48
C SER A 116 16.34 11.11 21.45
N LEU A 117 15.83 12.08 20.67
CA LEU A 117 16.41 13.43 20.59
C LEU A 117 16.30 14.18 21.91
N THR A 118 15.18 14.08 22.62
CA THR A 118 15.02 14.71 23.94
C THR A 118 15.95 14.10 24.98
N ALA A 119 16.07 12.76 25.02
CA ALA A 119 16.99 12.06 25.91
C ALA A 119 18.46 12.47 25.66
N LEU A 120 18.88 12.57 24.39
CA LEU A 120 20.22 13.05 24.03
C LEU A 120 20.47 14.50 24.43
N ALA A 121 19.48 15.38 24.28
CA ALA A 121 19.57 16.77 24.70
C ALA A 121 19.73 16.90 26.21
N ASP A 122 18.98 16.12 26.99
CA ASP A 122 19.08 16.11 28.45
C ASP A 122 20.42 15.54 28.94
N ALA A 123 20.90 14.48 28.32
CA ALA A 123 22.22 13.92 28.63
C ALA A 123 23.35 14.94 28.41
N ARG A 124 23.31 15.69 27.30
CA ARG A 124 24.26 16.77 27.02
C ARG A 124 24.20 17.91 28.03
N ARG A 125 23.00 18.34 28.42
CA ARG A 125 22.81 19.39 29.45
C ARG A 125 23.34 18.95 30.82
N SER A 126 23.10 17.70 31.19
CA SER A 126 23.63 17.15 32.46
C SER A 126 25.15 17.10 32.49
N SER A 127 25.76 16.70 31.37
CA SER A 127 27.23 16.67 31.24
C SER A 127 27.90 18.05 31.30
N GLN A 128 27.20 19.14 30.93
CA GLN A 128 27.72 20.50 30.98
C GLN A 128 27.56 21.17 32.35
N ARG A 129 26.80 20.59 33.27
CA ARG A 129 26.52 21.13 34.61
C ARG A 129 27.39 20.45 35.72
N GLY A 130 28.06 19.39 35.40
CA GLY A 130 29.01 18.72 36.29
C GLY A 130 30.46 19.06 35.97
#